data_9780ca35a5c1148a721560185e9270df
#
_entry.id   9780ca35a5c1148a721560185e9270df
#
_cell.length_a   1.000
_cell.length_b   1.000
_cell.length_c   1.000
_cell.angle_alpha   90.00
_cell.angle_beta   90.00
_cell.angle_gamma   90.00
#
_symmetry.space_group_name_H-M   'P 1'
#
loop_
_entity.id
_entity.type
_entity.pdbx_description
1 polymer ?
#
loop_
_entity_poly.entity_id
_entity_poly.type
_entity_poly.pdbx_seq_one_letter_code
_entity_poly.pdbx_strand_id
1 'polypeptide(L)'
;MISFSTCWNSGRHTAGEEMLREIKGEVGFGCVELGHGIRLSLMPGVQKMFDAGEITFSSLHNFCPLPVEVMQASPDVYQFSSAHERERERAVRQTLQTIDFAERLGAPFVILHCGEVRMNPITDELISLIKKGKLFAREYVRKKVKAVQKREASAPPYLARVKDSLKRIAEYASHKNVRLGIEGRRGYEEIPSERELPVLLDEINSPQLGYWHDFGHIQIKENLGFLDHEEWLRQIGQRAFGCHLQDCIWPAQDHQPPFSGSVELEKLVPLLPSNCLFVWEMSPRKTAEEIRRSVAQWQERFGA
;
A
#
# COMPACT_ATOMS: atom_id res chain seq x y z
N MET A 1 11.90 6.26 -10.66
CA MET A 1 12.74 5.31 -9.85
C MET A 1 11.92 4.04 -9.66
N ILE A 2 12.57 2.86 -9.73
CA ILE A 2 11.92 1.55 -9.60
C ILE A 2 12.50 0.82 -8.39
N SER A 3 11.64 0.16 -7.62
CA SER A 3 11.96 -0.58 -6.39
C SER A 3 11.16 -1.88 -6.31
N PHE A 4 11.52 -2.77 -5.38
CA PHE A 4 10.86 -4.06 -5.19
C PHE A 4 10.52 -4.30 -3.72
N SER A 5 9.29 -4.72 -3.41
CA SER A 5 8.86 -4.93 -2.03
C SER A 5 9.26 -6.31 -1.49
N THR A 6 9.78 -6.33 -0.27
CA THR A 6 10.09 -7.55 0.49
C THR A 6 8.87 -8.35 0.90
N CYS A 7 7.64 -7.88 0.64
CA CYS A 7 6.43 -8.66 0.86
C CYS A 7 6.47 -9.99 0.10
N TRP A 8 7.18 -10.04 -1.04
CA TRP A 8 7.38 -11.25 -1.83
C TRP A 8 8.14 -12.36 -1.09
N ASN A 9 9.14 -12.00 -0.27
CA ASN A 9 10.05 -13.02 0.26
C ASN A 9 10.34 -12.96 1.78
N SER A 10 9.94 -11.91 2.48
CA SER A 10 10.25 -11.74 3.90
C SER A 10 9.76 -12.87 4.79
N GLY A 11 8.68 -13.54 4.44
CA GLY A 11 8.10 -14.63 5.22
C GLY A 11 8.87 -15.95 5.17
N ARG A 12 9.81 -16.13 4.21
CA ARG A 12 10.57 -17.37 4.04
C ARG A 12 12.03 -17.28 4.49
N HIS A 13 12.48 -16.10 4.93
CA HIS A 13 13.83 -15.87 5.42
C HIS A 13 13.89 -15.65 6.93
N THR A 14 15.00 -16.08 7.53
CA THR A 14 15.34 -15.81 8.94
C THR A 14 16.51 -14.84 9.07
N ALA A 15 17.24 -14.57 7.97
CA ALA A 15 18.33 -13.61 7.88
C ALA A 15 18.03 -12.53 6.83
N GLY A 16 18.13 -11.25 7.21
CA GLY A 16 17.84 -10.13 6.31
C GLY A 16 18.80 -10.03 5.14
N GLU A 17 20.05 -10.43 5.32
CA GLU A 17 21.07 -10.47 4.26
C GLU A 17 20.68 -11.46 3.14
N GLU A 18 20.24 -12.67 3.49
CA GLU A 18 19.79 -13.67 2.52
C GLU A 18 18.54 -13.22 1.77
N MET A 19 17.58 -12.62 2.49
CA MET A 19 16.37 -12.06 1.91
C MET A 19 16.68 -11.01 0.83
N LEU A 20 17.58 -10.08 1.12
CA LEU A 20 17.93 -9.00 0.18
C LEU A 20 18.79 -9.52 -0.98
N ARG A 21 19.69 -10.48 -0.72
CA ARG A 21 20.46 -11.14 -1.78
C ARG A 21 19.59 -11.89 -2.77
N GLU A 22 18.52 -12.53 -2.30
CA GLU A 22 17.57 -13.19 -3.19
C GLU A 22 16.89 -12.17 -4.11
N ILE A 23 16.42 -11.04 -3.59
CA ILE A 23 15.82 -9.98 -4.44
C ILE A 23 16.84 -9.48 -5.47
N LYS A 24 18.06 -9.15 -5.03
CA LYS A 24 19.10 -8.62 -5.92
C LYS A 24 19.53 -9.64 -6.98
N GLY A 25 19.72 -10.90 -6.58
CA GLY A 25 20.22 -11.97 -7.45
C GLY A 25 19.15 -12.56 -8.35
N GLU A 26 17.95 -12.81 -7.82
CA GLU A 26 16.91 -13.53 -8.55
C GLU A 26 16.02 -12.62 -9.40
N VAL A 27 15.71 -11.40 -8.93
CA VAL A 27 14.82 -10.49 -9.66
C VAL A 27 15.49 -9.20 -10.12
N GLY A 28 16.75 -8.96 -9.72
CA GLY A 28 17.59 -7.90 -10.29
C GLY A 28 17.39 -6.50 -9.68
N PHE A 29 16.74 -6.35 -8.53
CA PHE A 29 16.50 -5.06 -7.93
C PHE A 29 17.55 -4.72 -6.86
N GLY A 30 18.21 -3.57 -7.02
CA GLY A 30 19.15 -3.00 -6.04
C GLY A 30 18.53 -1.94 -5.13
N CYS A 31 17.29 -1.53 -5.40
CA CYS A 31 16.49 -0.64 -4.56
C CYS A 31 15.27 -1.40 -4.04
N VAL A 32 14.98 -1.30 -2.74
CA VAL A 32 14.01 -2.19 -2.09
C VAL A 32 13.08 -1.41 -1.16
N GLU A 33 11.82 -1.85 -1.09
CA GLU A 33 10.91 -1.49 -0.03
C GLU A 33 10.93 -2.56 1.07
N LEU A 34 11.03 -2.14 2.33
CA LEU A 34 10.82 -3.02 3.47
C LEU A 34 9.32 -3.11 3.81
N GLY A 35 8.70 -4.24 3.52
CA GLY A 35 7.30 -4.49 3.79
C GLY A 35 6.98 -4.69 5.28
N HIS A 36 5.70 -4.67 5.62
CA HIS A 36 5.17 -4.86 6.98
C HIS A 36 5.46 -6.25 7.59
N GLY A 37 5.99 -7.20 6.81
CA GLY A 37 6.41 -8.53 7.28
C GLY A 37 7.82 -8.60 7.86
N ILE A 38 8.59 -7.51 7.84
CA ILE A 38 9.96 -7.46 8.34
C ILE A 38 9.99 -7.57 9.85
N ARG A 39 10.46 -8.72 10.35
CA ARG A 39 10.67 -8.96 11.78
C ARG A 39 11.95 -8.29 12.26
N LEU A 40 11.99 -7.91 13.53
CA LEU A 40 13.17 -7.28 14.13
C LEU A 40 14.45 -8.15 13.97
N SER A 41 14.32 -9.47 13.94
CA SER A 41 15.44 -10.40 13.71
C SER A 41 16.11 -10.27 12.32
N LEU A 42 15.40 -9.72 11.31
CA LEU A 42 15.96 -9.48 9.98
C LEU A 42 16.78 -8.19 9.91
N MET A 43 16.55 -7.24 10.82
CA MET A 43 17.15 -5.90 10.76
C MET A 43 18.68 -5.87 10.81
N PRO A 44 19.40 -6.75 11.57
CA PRO A 44 20.86 -6.76 11.52
C PRO A 44 21.41 -7.03 10.11
N GLY A 45 20.81 -7.98 9.36
CA GLY A 45 21.20 -8.26 7.98
C GLY A 45 20.82 -7.15 7.02
N VAL A 46 19.66 -6.51 7.22
CA VAL A 46 19.23 -5.33 6.45
C VAL A 46 20.24 -4.19 6.62
N GLN A 47 20.61 -3.87 7.87
CA GLN A 47 21.58 -2.81 8.17
C GLN A 47 22.95 -3.11 7.56
N LYS A 48 23.43 -4.37 7.67
CA LYS A 48 24.69 -4.80 7.08
C LYS A 48 24.76 -4.56 5.58
N MET A 49 23.71 -4.91 4.84
CA MET A 49 23.65 -4.73 3.38
C MET A 49 23.59 -3.25 2.99
N PHE A 50 22.90 -2.43 3.80
CA PHE A 50 22.85 -0.98 3.64
C PHE A 50 24.22 -0.35 3.86
N ASP A 51 24.88 -0.66 4.98
CA ASP A 51 26.20 -0.11 5.33
C ASP A 51 27.28 -0.50 4.32
N ALA A 52 27.14 -1.67 3.70
CA ALA A 52 28.02 -2.13 2.62
C ALA A 52 27.73 -1.45 1.26
N GLY A 53 26.68 -0.62 1.16
CA GLY A 53 26.25 0.00 -0.11
C GLY A 53 25.74 -1.00 -1.15
N GLU A 54 25.39 -2.23 -0.73
CA GLU A 54 24.93 -3.28 -1.64
C GLU A 54 23.47 -3.13 -2.04
N ILE A 55 22.64 -2.50 -1.17
CA ILE A 55 21.21 -2.25 -1.34
C ILE A 55 20.89 -0.81 -0.90
N THR A 56 19.93 -0.21 -1.57
CA THR A 56 19.30 1.05 -1.16
C THR A 56 17.83 0.81 -0.81
N PHE A 57 17.24 1.68 0.00
CA PHE A 57 15.84 1.57 0.39
C PHE A 57 15.05 2.76 -0.14
N SER A 58 13.94 2.48 -0.81
CA SER A 58 13.01 3.47 -1.34
C SER A 58 11.94 3.86 -0.33
N SER A 59 11.48 2.89 0.44
CA SER A 59 10.33 3.05 1.31
C SER A 59 10.28 1.96 2.40
N LEU A 60 9.52 2.24 3.45
CA LEU A 60 9.13 1.27 4.46
C LEU A 60 7.60 1.22 4.53
N HIS A 61 7.03 0.04 4.44
CA HIS A 61 5.60 -0.14 4.67
C HIS A 61 5.30 -0.26 6.16
N ASN A 62 4.43 0.58 6.68
CA ASN A 62 4.08 0.59 8.10
C ASN A 62 3.33 -0.72 8.49
N PHE A 63 3.65 -1.42 9.57
CA PHE A 63 4.67 -1.11 10.56
C PHE A 63 5.96 -1.86 10.23
N CYS A 64 7.07 -1.17 10.15
CA CYS A 64 8.36 -1.78 9.85
C CYS A 64 9.47 -1.24 10.77
N PRO A 65 10.18 -2.10 11.54
CA PRO A 65 9.94 -3.53 11.68
C PRO A 65 8.62 -3.87 12.36
N LEU A 66 8.11 -5.08 12.09
CA LEU A 66 6.90 -5.60 12.74
C LEU A 66 7.03 -5.55 14.26
N PRO A 67 6.07 -4.97 14.99
CA PRO A 67 6.10 -4.93 16.45
C PRO A 67 6.23 -6.33 17.06
N VAL A 68 7.10 -6.47 18.08
CA VAL A 68 7.48 -7.79 18.63
C VAL A 68 6.31 -8.59 19.22
N GLU A 69 5.27 -7.91 19.67
CA GLU A 69 4.05 -8.51 20.21
C GLU A 69 3.10 -9.03 19.12
N VAL A 70 3.37 -8.74 17.84
CA VAL A 70 2.52 -9.14 16.72
C VAL A 70 2.96 -10.49 16.17
N MET A 71 2.10 -11.48 16.28
CA MET A 71 2.37 -12.83 15.80
C MET A 71 2.15 -12.99 14.30
N GLN A 72 1.13 -12.33 13.75
CA GLN A 72 0.78 -12.38 12.34
C GLN A 72 0.99 -11.00 11.71
N ALA A 73 1.86 -10.93 10.71
CA ALA A 73 2.13 -9.69 10.00
C ALA A 73 0.89 -9.21 9.26
N SER A 74 0.56 -7.94 9.45
CA SER A 74 -0.45 -7.21 8.69
C SER A 74 -0.16 -5.72 8.84
N PRO A 75 -0.39 -4.90 7.81
CA PRO A 75 -0.27 -3.45 7.91
C PRO A 75 -1.39 -2.83 8.76
N ASP A 76 -2.44 -3.58 9.07
CA ASP A 76 -3.62 -3.14 9.82
C ASP A 76 -3.66 -3.66 11.28
N VAL A 77 -2.52 -4.14 11.82
CA VAL A 77 -2.44 -4.65 13.21
C VAL A 77 -2.80 -3.60 14.27
N TYR A 78 -2.59 -2.33 13.96
CA TYR A 78 -3.07 -1.17 14.72
C TYR A 78 -3.67 -0.16 13.77
N GLN A 79 -4.83 0.40 14.12
CA GLN A 79 -5.57 1.28 13.23
C GLN A 79 -5.67 2.70 13.81
N PHE A 80 -5.35 3.71 13.01
CA PHE A 80 -5.58 5.12 13.36
C PHE A 80 -7.08 5.45 13.49
N SER A 81 -7.92 4.67 12.82
CA SER A 81 -9.39 4.81 12.86
C SER A 81 -10.04 4.22 14.12
N SER A 82 -9.33 3.42 14.92
CA SER A 82 -9.87 2.68 16.05
C SER A 82 -10.61 3.58 17.06
N ALA A 83 -11.73 3.11 17.60
CA ALA A 83 -12.44 3.76 18.70
C ALA A 83 -11.65 3.72 20.02
N HIS A 84 -10.74 2.76 20.16
CA HIS A 84 -9.92 2.58 21.35
C HIS A 84 -8.68 3.49 21.31
N GLU A 85 -8.61 4.46 22.19
CA GLU A 85 -7.51 5.42 22.27
C GLU A 85 -6.14 4.73 22.42
N ARG A 86 -6.05 3.72 23.29
CA ARG A 86 -4.79 2.97 23.50
C ARG A 86 -4.27 2.30 22.24
N GLU A 87 -5.15 1.84 21.36
CA GLU A 87 -4.78 1.27 20.08
C GLU A 87 -4.26 2.36 19.13
N ARG A 88 -4.96 3.50 19.04
CA ARG A 88 -4.50 4.64 18.22
C ARG A 88 -3.13 5.15 18.66
N GLU A 89 -2.93 5.32 20.00
CA GLU A 89 -1.62 5.72 20.53
C GLU A 89 -0.52 4.70 20.22
N ARG A 90 -0.85 3.42 20.20
CA ARG A 90 0.07 2.37 19.78
C ARG A 90 0.38 2.47 18.30
N ALA A 91 -0.63 2.66 17.44
CA ALA A 91 -0.47 2.88 16.00
C ALA A 91 0.46 4.08 15.72
N VAL A 92 0.20 5.21 16.35
CA VAL A 92 1.06 6.41 16.22
C VAL A 92 2.48 6.10 16.66
N ARG A 93 2.70 5.57 17.87
CA ARG A 93 4.04 5.28 18.39
C ARG A 93 4.83 4.33 17.48
N GLN A 94 4.21 3.27 16.98
CA GLN A 94 4.88 2.32 16.10
C GLN A 94 5.19 2.96 14.73
N THR A 95 4.35 3.86 14.25
CA THR A 95 4.63 4.62 13.02
C THR A 95 5.82 5.56 13.20
N LEU A 96 5.93 6.24 14.35
CA LEU A 96 7.13 7.07 14.64
C LEU A 96 8.41 6.23 14.62
N GLN A 97 8.38 5.00 15.14
CA GLN A 97 9.51 4.07 15.07
C GLN A 97 9.81 3.67 13.60
N THR A 98 8.79 3.42 12.78
CA THR A 98 8.97 3.15 11.34
C THR A 98 9.64 4.33 10.64
N ILE A 99 9.25 5.57 10.97
CA ILE A 99 9.87 6.79 10.43
C ILE A 99 11.35 6.90 10.85
N ASP A 100 11.69 6.59 12.12
CA ASP A 100 13.09 6.57 12.58
C ASP A 100 13.93 5.52 11.84
N PHE A 101 13.35 4.36 11.53
CA PHE A 101 14.02 3.35 10.71
C PHE A 101 14.17 3.81 9.25
N ALA A 102 13.17 4.47 8.69
CA ALA A 102 13.24 5.03 7.34
C ALA A 102 14.38 6.07 7.25
N GLU A 103 14.43 7.02 8.17
CA GLU A 103 15.54 7.99 8.26
C GLU A 103 16.90 7.31 8.32
N ARG A 104 17.07 6.32 9.22
CA ARG A 104 18.33 5.57 9.40
C ARG A 104 18.79 4.85 8.14
N LEU A 105 17.87 4.29 7.38
CA LEU A 105 18.12 3.57 6.15
C LEU A 105 18.12 4.46 4.89
N GLY A 106 17.96 5.77 5.06
CA GLY A 106 17.90 6.72 3.95
C GLY A 106 16.68 6.54 3.04
N ALA A 107 15.63 5.86 3.53
CA ALA A 107 14.39 5.65 2.79
C ALA A 107 13.49 6.90 2.88
N PRO A 108 13.16 7.55 1.75
CA PRO A 108 12.42 8.83 1.77
C PRO A 108 10.93 8.69 2.04
N PHE A 109 10.38 7.47 2.05
CA PHE A 109 8.93 7.27 2.17
C PHE A 109 8.56 6.23 3.22
N VAL A 110 7.43 6.46 3.90
CA VAL A 110 6.71 5.47 4.71
C VAL A 110 5.28 5.37 4.19
N ILE A 111 4.83 4.14 3.88
CA ILE A 111 3.48 3.87 3.38
C ILE A 111 2.56 3.56 4.55
N LEU A 112 1.36 4.14 4.53
CA LEU A 112 0.41 4.09 5.62
C LEU A 112 -0.94 3.51 5.21
N HIS A 113 -1.42 2.52 5.98
CA HIS A 113 -2.83 2.20 6.09
C HIS A 113 -3.45 2.99 7.25
N CYS A 114 -4.68 3.44 7.08
CA CYS A 114 -5.34 4.25 8.10
C CYS A 114 -6.40 3.50 8.93
N GLY A 115 -6.70 2.25 8.55
CA GLY A 115 -7.72 1.42 9.17
C GLY A 115 -9.04 1.41 8.41
N GLU A 116 -10.13 1.10 9.09
CA GLU A 116 -11.44 0.87 8.47
C GLU A 116 -12.60 1.43 9.28
N VAL A 117 -13.76 1.54 8.65
CA VAL A 117 -15.06 1.71 9.31
C VAL A 117 -15.55 0.35 9.77
N ARG A 118 -15.81 0.16 11.05
CA ARG A 118 -16.30 -1.11 11.58
C ARG A 118 -17.69 -1.43 11.04
N MET A 119 -17.73 -2.34 10.08
CA MET A 119 -18.95 -2.83 9.43
C MET A 119 -18.74 -4.26 8.92
N ASN A 120 -19.79 -4.88 8.36
CA ASN A 120 -19.62 -6.17 7.70
C ASN A 120 -18.74 -5.99 6.45
N PRO A 121 -17.87 -6.96 6.14
CA PRO A 121 -16.95 -6.88 4.99
C PRO A 121 -17.70 -6.99 3.67
N ILE A 122 -18.21 -5.89 3.16
CA ILE A 122 -19.01 -5.85 1.93
C ILE A 122 -18.18 -6.14 0.69
N THR A 123 -16.91 -5.74 0.69
CA THR A 123 -16.02 -5.98 -0.45
C THR A 123 -15.93 -7.47 -0.77
N ASP A 124 -15.65 -8.31 0.21
CA ASP A 124 -15.56 -9.76 0.02
C ASP A 124 -16.92 -10.41 -0.29
N GLU A 125 -18.02 -9.87 0.26
CA GLU A 125 -19.37 -10.31 -0.12
C GLU A 125 -19.67 -10.03 -1.60
N LEU A 126 -19.31 -8.85 -2.11
CA LEU A 126 -19.49 -8.49 -3.53
C LEU A 126 -18.61 -9.33 -4.44
N ILE A 127 -17.35 -9.54 -4.08
CA ILE A 127 -16.44 -10.45 -4.81
C ILE A 127 -17.05 -11.86 -4.89
N SER A 128 -17.58 -12.37 -3.79
CA SER A 128 -18.25 -13.68 -3.76
C SER A 128 -19.45 -13.73 -4.70
N LEU A 129 -20.24 -12.66 -4.79
CA LEU A 129 -21.37 -12.59 -5.72
C LEU A 129 -20.90 -12.56 -7.18
N ILE A 130 -19.82 -11.83 -7.49
CA ILE A 130 -19.25 -11.82 -8.84
C ILE A 130 -18.77 -13.20 -9.25
N LYS A 131 -18.07 -13.91 -8.38
CA LYS A 131 -17.60 -15.29 -8.63
C LYS A 131 -18.77 -16.26 -8.88
N LYS A 132 -19.98 -15.93 -8.43
CA LYS A 132 -21.23 -16.68 -8.70
C LYS A 132 -21.98 -16.18 -9.94
N GLY A 133 -21.40 -15.32 -10.75
CA GLY A 133 -22.02 -14.75 -11.95
C GLY A 133 -23.13 -13.72 -11.67
N LYS A 134 -23.16 -13.13 -10.45
CA LYS A 134 -24.23 -12.21 -10.03
C LYS A 134 -23.84 -10.72 -10.11
N LEU A 135 -22.80 -10.39 -10.88
CA LEU A 135 -22.42 -9.00 -11.11
C LEU A 135 -23.64 -8.22 -11.65
N PHE A 136 -23.95 -7.07 -11.05
CA PHE A 136 -25.10 -6.21 -11.35
C PHE A 136 -26.49 -6.86 -11.18
N ALA A 137 -26.57 -8.10 -10.68
CA ALA A 137 -27.87 -8.65 -10.28
C ALA A 137 -28.53 -7.81 -9.18
N ARG A 138 -29.87 -7.87 -9.07
CA ARG A 138 -30.62 -7.09 -8.07
C ARG A 138 -30.10 -7.27 -6.64
N GLU A 139 -29.65 -8.49 -6.29
CA GLU A 139 -29.03 -8.78 -4.99
C GLU A 139 -27.74 -8.00 -4.79
N TYR A 140 -26.86 -8.01 -5.80
CA TYR A 140 -25.58 -7.29 -5.82
C TYR A 140 -25.80 -5.79 -5.61
N VAL A 141 -26.63 -5.18 -6.46
CA VAL A 141 -26.92 -3.75 -6.41
C VAL A 141 -27.50 -3.33 -5.06
N ARG A 142 -28.50 -4.10 -4.56
CA ARG A 142 -29.09 -3.81 -3.25
C ARG A 142 -28.08 -3.84 -2.10
N LYS A 143 -27.23 -4.89 -2.06
CA LYS A 143 -26.20 -5.01 -1.03
C LYS A 143 -25.20 -3.86 -1.11
N LYS A 144 -24.70 -3.55 -2.31
CA LYS A 144 -23.75 -2.47 -2.54
C LYS A 144 -24.31 -1.11 -2.11
N VAL A 145 -25.51 -0.74 -2.56
CA VAL A 145 -26.14 0.54 -2.19
C VAL A 145 -26.33 0.64 -0.67
N LYS A 146 -26.83 -0.42 -0.02
CA LYS A 146 -27.00 -0.42 1.45
C LYS A 146 -25.65 -0.26 2.18
N ALA A 147 -24.61 -0.91 1.68
CA ALA A 147 -23.28 -0.83 2.29
C ALA A 147 -22.67 0.56 2.13
N VAL A 148 -22.79 1.17 0.94
CA VAL A 148 -22.35 2.55 0.70
C VAL A 148 -23.05 3.52 1.66
N GLN A 149 -24.37 3.48 1.73
CA GLN A 149 -25.13 4.33 2.65
C GLN A 149 -24.70 4.17 4.11
N LYS A 150 -24.54 2.91 4.56
CA LYS A 150 -24.11 2.61 5.93
C LYS A 150 -22.69 3.13 6.21
N ARG A 151 -21.77 2.87 5.29
CA ARG A 151 -20.35 3.26 5.44
C ARG A 151 -20.23 4.78 5.51
N GLU A 152 -20.85 5.50 4.57
CA GLU A 152 -20.80 6.97 4.53
C GLU A 152 -21.42 7.60 5.79
N ALA A 153 -22.54 7.08 6.27
CA ALA A 153 -23.16 7.55 7.51
C ALA A 153 -22.29 7.30 8.76
N SER A 154 -21.47 6.24 8.74
CA SER A 154 -20.65 5.83 9.90
C SER A 154 -19.23 6.42 9.87
N ALA A 155 -18.70 6.81 8.72
CA ALA A 155 -17.31 7.20 8.51
C ALA A 155 -16.81 8.44 9.30
N PRO A 156 -17.62 9.50 9.54
CA PRO A 156 -17.09 10.74 10.08
C PRO A 156 -16.29 10.62 11.38
N PRO A 157 -16.70 9.86 12.42
CA PRO A 157 -15.90 9.72 13.63
C PRO A 157 -14.61 8.93 13.42
N TYR A 158 -14.53 8.05 12.43
CA TYR A 158 -13.30 7.33 12.08
C TYR A 158 -12.32 8.25 11.36
N LEU A 159 -12.81 9.03 10.40
CA LEU A 159 -12.02 10.05 9.70
C LEU A 159 -11.42 11.10 10.64
N ALA A 160 -12.21 11.58 11.61
CA ALA A 160 -11.72 12.53 12.61
C ALA A 160 -10.51 11.95 13.37
N ARG A 161 -10.59 10.69 13.83
CA ARG A 161 -9.48 10.02 14.53
C ARG A 161 -8.26 9.82 13.65
N VAL A 162 -8.46 9.42 12.39
CA VAL A 162 -7.38 9.29 11.39
C VAL A 162 -6.70 10.63 11.18
N LYS A 163 -7.46 11.70 10.96
CA LYS A 163 -6.93 13.05 10.78
C LYS A 163 -6.06 13.51 11.95
N ASP A 164 -6.52 13.29 13.19
CA ASP A 164 -5.77 13.67 14.39
C ASP A 164 -4.45 12.89 14.51
N SER A 165 -4.48 11.58 14.21
CA SER A 165 -3.28 10.75 14.21
C SER A 165 -2.30 11.18 13.11
N LEU A 166 -2.78 11.40 11.89
CA LEU A 166 -1.94 11.78 10.75
C LEU A 166 -1.28 13.16 10.94
N LYS A 167 -1.96 14.14 11.56
CA LYS A 167 -1.34 15.43 11.89
C LYS A 167 -0.10 15.27 12.76
N ARG A 168 -0.19 14.47 13.82
CA ARG A 168 0.92 14.20 14.74
C ARG A 168 2.06 13.48 14.04
N ILE A 169 1.74 12.50 13.19
CA ILE A 169 2.73 11.71 12.45
C ILE A 169 3.41 12.57 11.38
N ALA A 170 2.65 13.40 10.65
CA ALA A 170 3.20 14.29 9.62
C ALA A 170 4.11 15.38 10.23
N GLU A 171 3.77 15.92 11.39
CA GLU A 171 4.63 16.82 12.14
C GLU A 171 5.97 16.16 12.50
N TYR A 172 5.93 14.94 13.04
CA TYR A 172 7.16 14.19 13.35
C TYR A 172 7.99 13.89 12.09
N ALA A 173 7.36 13.44 11.03
CA ALA A 173 8.02 13.13 9.76
C ALA A 173 8.72 14.34 9.14
N SER A 174 8.20 15.56 9.37
CA SER A 174 8.81 16.80 8.87
C SER A 174 10.21 17.05 9.44
N HIS A 175 10.46 16.62 10.69
CA HIS A 175 11.76 16.72 11.35
C HIS A 175 12.75 15.63 10.91
N LYS A 176 12.27 14.61 10.20
CA LYS A 176 13.03 13.44 9.76
C LYS A 176 13.29 13.41 8.25
N ASN A 177 12.80 14.42 7.52
CA ASN A 177 12.84 14.45 6.06
C ASN A 177 12.25 13.19 5.39
N VAL A 178 11.23 12.59 6.03
CA VAL A 178 10.49 11.42 5.54
C VAL A 178 9.11 11.86 5.08
N ARG A 179 8.65 11.38 3.93
CA ARG A 179 7.31 11.62 3.41
C ARG A 179 6.42 10.41 3.64
N LEU A 180 5.12 10.66 3.80
CA LEU A 180 4.12 9.67 4.17
C LEU A 180 3.13 9.50 3.02
N GLY A 181 3.05 8.29 2.47
CA GLY A 181 2.09 7.95 1.43
C GLY A 181 0.86 7.26 2.02
N ILE A 182 -0.33 7.87 1.91
CA ILE A 182 -1.58 7.20 2.24
C ILE A 182 -1.96 6.30 1.09
N GLU A 183 -2.00 5.01 1.33
CA GLU A 183 -2.24 4.01 0.30
C GLU A 183 -3.71 3.92 -0.11
N GLY A 184 -3.94 3.81 -1.42
CA GLY A 184 -5.23 3.46 -2.00
C GLY A 184 -5.58 2.01 -1.69
N ARG A 185 -6.66 1.80 -0.91
CA ARG A 185 -7.01 0.50 -0.34
C ARG A 185 -8.00 -0.29 -1.19
N ARG A 186 -7.95 -1.63 -1.08
CA ARG A 186 -8.83 -2.54 -1.83
C ARG A 186 -10.27 -2.59 -1.32
N GLY A 187 -10.46 -2.44 -0.02
CA GLY A 187 -11.76 -2.59 0.63
C GLY A 187 -12.56 -1.29 0.64
N TYR A 188 -13.86 -1.36 0.36
CA TYR A 188 -14.73 -0.20 0.48
C TYR A 188 -14.93 0.22 1.94
N GLU A 189 -14.74 -0.69 2.87
CA GLU A 189 -14.80 -0.47 4.33
C GLU A 189 -13.63 0.39 4.82
N GLU A 190 -12.53 0.40 4.11
CA GLU A 190 -11.27 1.03 4.53
C GLU A 190 -11.31 2.55 4.42
N ILE A 191 -10.44 3.21 5.17
CA ILE A 191 -10.30 4.66 5.27
C ILE A 191 -8.90 5.08 4.86
N PRO A 192 -8.78 6.20 4.12
CA PRO A 192 -9.86 6.98 3.50
C PRO A 192 -10.40 6.31 2.22
N SER A 193 -11.67 6.58 1.89
CA SER A 193 -12.17 6.32 0.53
C SER A 193 -11.64 7.36 -0.45
N GLU A 194 -11.86 7.13 -1.75
CA GLU A 194 -11.43 8.05 -2.81
C GLU A 194 -12.09 9.44 -2.70
N ARG A 195 -13.28 9.53 -2.13
CA ARG A 195 -13.94 10.82 -1.86
C ARG A 195 -13.37 11.54 -0.65
N GLU A 196 -12.88 10.79 0.32
CA GLU A 196 -12.38 11.30 1.60
C GLU A 196 -10.91 11.72 1.52
N LEU A 197 -10.11 11.03 0.71
CA LEU A 197 -8.67 11.26 0.64
C LEU A 197 -8.29 12.68 0.22
N PRO A 198 -8.84 13.27 -0.86
CA PRO A 198 -8.51 14.64 -1.24
C PRO A 198 -8.83 15.65 -0.12
N VAL A 199 -10.00 15.50 0.51
CA VAL A 199 -10.43 16.36 1.62
C VAL A 199 -9.50 16.21 2.82
N LEU A 200 -9.12 14.99 3.17
CA LEU A 200 -8.21 14.69 4.28
C LEU A 200 -6.83 15.33 4.06
N LEU A 201 -6.29 15.21 2.85
CA LEU A 201 -5.01 15.81 2.48
C LEU A 201 -5.07 17.35 2.54
N ASP A 202 -6.17 17.96 2.07
CA ASP A 202 -6.38 19.42 2.10
C ASP A 202 -6.54 19.93 3.53
N GLU A 203 -7.28 19.23 4.38
CA GLU A 203 -7.50 19.63 5.77
C GLU A 203 -6.26 19.49 6.66
N ILE A 204 -5.39 18.51 6.38
CA ILE A 204 -4.12 18.35 7.09
C ILE A 204 -3.09 19.34 6.54
N ASN A 205 -3.09 19.57 5.23
CA ASN A 205 -2.25 20.53 4.50
C ASN A 205 -0.75 20.44 4.87
N SER A 206 -0.21 19.22 4.86
CA SER A 206 1.20 18.96 5.14
C SER A 206 1.94 18.52 3.88
N PRO A 207 3.10 19.13 3.54
CA PRO A 207 3.92 18.69 2.41
C PRO A 207 4.53 17.31 2.62
N GLN A 208 4.52 16.79 3.85
CA GLN A 208 4.97 15.44 4.16
C GLN A 208 3.94 14.36 3.85
N LEU A 209 2.68 14.72 3.58
CA LEU A 209 1.59 13.78 3.38
C LEU A 209 1.09 13.83 1.94
N GLY A 210 1.02 12.68 1.29
CA GLY A 210 0.53 12.54 -0.08
C GLY A 210 -0.16 11.22 -0.32
N TYR A 211 -0.51 10.98 -1.57
CA TYR A 211 -1.14 9.75 -2.01
C TYR A 211 -0.09 8.68 -2.36
N TRP A 212 -0.40 7.43 -2.05
CA TRP A 212 0.29 6.24 -2.54
C TRP A 212 -0.69 5.42 -3.36
N HIS A 213 -0.46 5.34 -4.66
CA HIS A 213 -1.37 4.62 -5.55
C HIS A 213 -1.08 3.13 -5.51
N ASP A 214 -2.11 2.30 -5.33
CA ASP A 214 -2.00 0.86 -5.52
C ASP A 214 -2.86 0.43 -6.70
N PHE A 215 -2.21 -0.01 -7.77
CA PHE A 215 -2.88 -0.36 -9.02
C PHE A 215 -3.84 -1.53 -8.86
N GLY A 216 -3.43 -2.57 -8.12
CA GLY A 216 -4.27 -3.76 -7.93
C GLY A 216 -5.46 -3.49 -7.03
N HIS A 217 -5.27 -2.73 -5.94
CA HIS A 217 -6.34 -2.38 -5.01
C HIS A 217 -7.41 -1.51 -5.66
N ILE A 218 -7.00 -0.50 -6.41
CA ILE A 218 -7.95 0.39 -7.11
C ILE A 218 -8.65 -0.36 -8.24
N GLN A 219 -7.95 -1.26 -8.94
CA GLN A 219 -8.57 -2.13 -9.95
C GLN A 219 -9.67 -3.01 -9.35
N ILE A 220 -9.50 -3.53 -8.14
CA ILE A 220 -10.57 -4.30 -7.46
C ILE A 220 -11.80 -3.41 -7.24
N LYS A 221 -11.64 -2.18 -6.79
CA LYS A 221 -12.77 -1.25 -6.61
C LYS A 221 -13.45 -0.90 -7.93
N GLU A 222 -12.70 -0.74 -9.01
CA GLU A 222 -13.27 -0.59 -10.35
C GLU A 222 -14.05 -1.83 -10.77
N ASN A 223 -13.48 -3.03 -10.61
CA ASN A 223 -14.15 -4.30 -10.92
C ASN A 223 -15.46 -4.48 -10.15
N LEU A 224 -15.53 -3.94 -8.93
CA LEU A 224 -16.74 -3.87 -8.12
C LEU A 224 -17.64 -2.66 -8.47
N GLY A 225 -17.23 -1.83 -9.43
CA GLY A 225 -17.98 -0.66 -9.90
C GLY A 225 -18.13 0.44 -8.83
N PHE A 226 -17.17 0.61 -7.91
CA PHE A 226 -17.17 1.70 -6.95
C PHE A 226 -16.61 3.00 -7.55
N LEU A 227 -15.71 2.89 -8.49
CA LEU A 227 -15.05 4.02 -9.16
C LEU A 227 -14.68 3.66 -10.61
N ASP A 228 -14.21 4.63 -11.35
CA ASP A 228 -13.46 4.50 -12.59
C ASP A 228 -11.99 4.79 -12.28
N HIS A 229 -11.08 3.87 -12.64
CA HIS A 229 -9.68 3.92 -12.24
C HIS A 229 -8.93 5.08 -12.91
N GLU A 230 -9.19 5.29 -14.21
CA GLU A 230 -8.59 6.37 -14.98
C GLU A 230 -9.06 7.74 -14.46
N GLU A 231 -10.37 7.90 -14.26
CA GLU A 231 -10.95 9.14 -13.73
C GLU A 231 -10.39 9.45 -12.32
N TRP A 232 -10.26 8.44 -11.47
CA TRP A 232 -9.64 8.61 -10.15
C TRP A 232 -8.20 9.13 -10.25
N LEU A 233 -7.36 8.53 -11.11
CA LEU A 233 -5.98 9.00 -11.28
C LEU A 233 -5.90 10.37 -11.93
N ARG A 234 -6.81 10.76 -12.82
CA ARG A 234 -6.90 12.13 -13.34
C ARG A 234 -7.13 13.15 -12.24
N GLN A 235 -7.89 12.79 -11.21
CA GLN A 235 -8.21 13.69 -10.07
C GLN A 235 -7.07 13.77 -9.06
N ILE A 236 -6.44 12.66 -8.69
CA ILE A 236 -5.53 12.59 -7.55
C ILE A 236 -4.08 12.31 -7.94
N GLY A 237 -3.81 11.81 -9.15
CA GLY A 237 -2.52 11.28 -9.54
C GLY A 237 -1.36 12.25 -9.30
N GLN A 238 -1.55 13.54 -9.54
CA GLN A 238 -0.52 14.56 -9.30
C GLN A 238 -0.13 14.74 -7.81
N ARG A 239 -0.89 14.16 -6.88
CA ARG A 239 -0.57 14.14 -5.44
C ARG A 239 0.12 12.84 -5.02
N ALA A 240 0.37 11.92 -5.95
CA ALA A 240 1.03 10.65 -5.66
C ALA A 240 2.54 10.84 -5.47
N PHE A 241 3.07 10.31 -4.38
CA PHE A 241 4.51 10.22 -4.12
C PHE A 241 5.11 8.96 -4.75
N GLY A 242 4.34 7.90 -4.79
CA GLY A 242 4.72 6.62 -5.35
C GLY A 242 3.51 5.72 -5.54
N CYS A 243 3.78 4.50 -5.98
CA CYS A 243 2.75 3.49 -6.21
C CYS A 243 3.27 2.09 -5.89
N HIS A 244 2.34 1.20 -5.52
CA HIS A 244 2.54 -0.23 -5.62
C HIS A 244 2.15 -0.67 -7.03
N LEU A 245 3.15 -1.09 -7.77
CA LEU A 245 3.01 -1.58 -9.14
C LEU A 245 2.72 -3.08 -9.09
N GLN A 246 1.50 -3.42 -9.33
CA GLN A 246 0.98 -4.77 -9.38
C GLN A 246 -0.23 -4.83 -10.33
N ASP A 247 -0.57 -6.02 -10.76
CA ASP A 247 -1.77 -6.26 -11.56
C ASP A 247 -2.85 -6.98 -10.76
N CYS A 248 -4.05 -7.05 -11.32
CA CYS A 248 -5.21 -7.71 -10.73
C CYS A 248 -5.88 -8.63 -11.73
N ILE A 249 -5.90 -9.94 -11.47
CA ILE A 249 -6.71 -10.88 -12.23
C ILE A 249 -8.16 -10.80 -11.70
N TRP A 250 -9.07 -10.65 -12.64
CA TRP A 250 -10.50 -10.54 -12.38
C TRP A 250 -11.04 -11.67 -11.48
N PRO A 251 -11.91 -11.42 -10.50
CA PRO A 251 -12.43 -10.09 -10.14
C PRO A 251 -11.58 -9.35 -9.10
N ALA A 252 -10.67 -10.02 -8.36
CA ALA A 252 -10.01 -9.44 -7.20
C ALA A 252 -8.77 -10.23 -6.74
N GLN A 253 -8.01 -10.79 -7.67
CA GLN A 253 -6.74 -11.43 -7.36
C GLN A 253 -5.59 -10.45 -7.64
N ASP A 254 -5.26 -9.68 -6.64
CA ASP A 254 -4.18 -8.67 -6.61
C ASP A 254 -2.78 -9.29 -6.45
N HIS A 255 -1.77 -8.43 -6.34
CA HIS A 255 -0.34 -8.78 -6.21
C HIS A 255 0.15 -9.70 -7.34
N GLN A 256 -0.41 -9.50 -8.53
CA GLN A 256 0.02 -10.17 -9.74
C GLN A 256 1.11 -9.36 -10.45
N PRO A 257 2.04 -10.02 -11.19
CA PRO A 257 3.00 -9.30 -12.00
C PRO A 257 2.30 -8.38 -13.01
N PRO A 258 2.78 -7.15 -13.23
CA PRO A 258 2.29 -6.26 -14.27
C PRO A 258 2.10 -6.95 -15.61
N PHE A 259 1.05 -6.61 -16.36
CA PHE A 259 0.63 -7.18 -17.65
C PHE A 259 0.10 -8.63 -17.58
N SER A 260 -0.22 -9.13 -16.38
CA SER A 260 -0.82 -10.47 -16.25
C SER A 260 -2.32 -10.46 -15.91
N GLY A 261 -2.91 -9.29 -15.72
CA GLY A 261 -4.30 -9.10 -15.31
C GLY A 261 -5.05 -8.08 -16.16
N SER A 262 -5.88 -7.28 -15.50
CA SER A 262 -6.83 -6.35 -16.14
C SER A 262 -6.46 -4.87 -15.96
N VAL A 263 -5.36 -4.55 -15.29
CA VAL A 263 -4.92 -3.16 -15.11
C VAL A 263 -4.39 -2.60 -16.44
N GLU A 264 -4.98 -1.52 -16.92
CA GLU A 264 -4.57 -0.83 -18.15
C GLU A 264 -3.36 0.09 -17.92
N LEU A 265 -2.20 -0.51 -17.58
CA LEU A 265 -1.00 0.24 -17.15
C LEU A 265 -0.57 1.29 -18.18
N GLU A 266 -0.67 1.04 -19.47
CA GLU A 266 -0.29 2.00 -20.51
C GLU A 266 -1.14 3.28 -20.49
N LYS A 267 -2.38 3.21 -20.04
CA LYS A 267 -3.25 4.37 -19.85
C LYS A 267 -3.01 5.06 -18.52
N LEU A 268 -2.77 4.29 -17.45
CA LEU A 268 -2.79 4.77 -16.07
C LEU A 268 -1.45 5.35 -15.64
N VAL A 269 -0.33 4.72 -16.02
CA VAL A 269 1.02 5.18 -15.64
C VAL A 269 1.31 6.62 -16.06
N PRO A 270 0.93 7.09 -17.27
CA PRO A 270 1.14 8.48 -17.67
C PRO A 270 0.39 9.53 -16.84
N LEU A 271 -0.59 9.13 -16.03
CA LEU A 271 -1.35 10.02 -15.15
C LEU A 271 -0.63 10.32 -13.83
N LEU A 272 0.41 9.55 -13.51
CA LEU A 272 1.25 9.77 -12.35
C LEU A 272 2.36 10.79 -12.65
N PRO A 273 2.90 11.47 -11.62
CA PRO A 273 4.04 12.39 -11.79
C PRO A 273 5.27 11.67 -12.35
N SER A 274 6.06 12.36 -13.16
CA SER A 274 7.28 11.80 -13.76
C SER A 274 8.33 11.35 -12.72
N ASN A 275 8.29 11.91 -11.51
CA ASN A 275 9.15 11.54 -10.38
C ASN A 275 8.49 10.55 -9.42
N CYS A 276 7.35 9.97 -9.79
CA CYS A 276 6.68 8.94 -8.99
C CYS A 276 7.61 7.73 -8.77
N LEU A 277 7.61 7.20 -7.55
CA LEU A 277 8.31 5.96 -7.21
C LEU A 277 7.43 4.76 -7.55
N PHE A 278 7.96 3.80 -8.31
CA PHE A 278 7.26 2.55 -8.63
C PHE A 278 7.83 1.40 -7.80
N VAL A 279 7.04 0.86 -6.89
CA VAL A 279 7.42 -0.28 -6.05
C VAL A 279 6.68 -1.53 -6.55
N TRP A 280 7.42 -2.50 -7.04
CA TRP A 280 6.88 -3.80 -7.44
C TRP A 280 6.47 -4.59 -6.20
N GLU A 281 5.18 -4.80 -6.00
CA GLU A 281 4.64 -5.51 -4.85
C GLU A 281 3.95 -6.81 -5.28
N MET A 282 4.68 -7.92 -5.10
CA MET A 282 4.28 -9.22 -5.63
C MET A 282 3.85 -10.19 -4.53
N SER A 283 2.87 -11.04 -4.84
CA SER A 283 2.50 -12.15 -3.98
C SER A 283 3.70 -13.08 -3.72
N PRO A 284 3.88 -13.57 -2.47
CA PRO A 284 4.90 -14.57 -2.15
C PRO A 284 4.81 -15.87 -2.97
N ARG A 285 3.69 -16.09 -3.67
CA ARG A 285 3.45 -17.26 -4.53
C ARG A 285 4.02 -17.10 -5.93
N LYS A 286 4.51 -15.90 -6.27
CA LYS A 286 5.08 -15.64 -7.60
C LYS A 286 6.53 -16.10 -7.67
N THR A 287 6.88 -16.72 -8.80
CA THR A 287 8.24 -17.15 -9.06
C THR A 287 9.09 -15.98 -9.56
N ALA A 288 10.41 -16.06 -9.34
CA ALA A 288 11.34 -15.08 -9.89
C ALA A 288 11.26 -14.99 -11.42
N GLU A 289 10.97 -16.10 -12.10
CA GLU A 289 10.82 -16.13 -13.56
C GLU A 289 9.60 -15.32 -14.03
N GLU A 290 8.42 -15.48 -13.38
CA GLU A 290 7.23 -14.68 -13.69
C GLU A 290 7.52 -13.20 -13.52
N ILE A 291 8.22 -12.82 -12.44
CA ILE A 291 8.58 -11.43 -12.14
C ILE A 291 9.56 -10.90 -13.20
N ARG A 292 10.66 -11.62 -13.51
CA ARG A 292 11.62 -11.19 -14.54
C ARG A 292 10.98 -11.01 -15.90
N ARG A 293 10.04 -11.88 -16.29
CA ARG A 293 9.28 -11.74 -17.54
C ARG A 293 8.49 -10.45 -17.57
N SER A 294 7.82 -10.13 -16.48
CA SER A 294 7.05 -8.89 -16.34
C SER A 294 7.97 -7.65 -16.32
N VAL A 295 9.14 -7.73 -15.67
CA VAL A 295 10.14 -6.65 -15.70
C VAL A 295 10.64 -6.39 -17.13
N ALA A 296 10.91 -7.43 -17.91
CA ALA A 296 11.31 -7.29 -19.31
C ALA A 296 10.21 -6.59 -20.15
N GLN A 297 8.94 -6.96 -19.94
CA GLN A 297 7.81 -6.28 -20.60
C GLN A 297 7.68 -4.80 -20.18
N TRP A 298 7.95 -4.49 -18.89
CA TRP A 298 7.95 -3.12 -18.43
C TRP A 298 9.04 -2.28 -19.09
N GLN A 299 10.26 -2.81 -19.17
CA GLN A 299 11.39 -2.15 -19.83
C GLN A 299 11.12 -1.89 -21.32
N GLU A 300 10.50 -2.85 -22.02
CA GLU A 300 10.10 -2.70 -23.41
C GLU A 300 9.07 -1.57 -23.62
N ARG A 301 8.09 -1.43 -22.71
CA ARG A 301 6.97 -0.50 -22.87
C ARG A 301 7.24 0.89 -22.29
N PHE A 302 7.99 0.98 -21.20
CA PHE A 302 8.22 2.23 -20.47
C PHE A 302 9.68 2.69 -20.46
N GLY A 303 10.62 1.88 -20.94
CA GLY A 303 12.01 2.26 -21.13
C GLY A 303 12.81 2.46 -19.83
N ALA A 304 12.37 1.85 -18.71
CA ALA A 304 12.98 2.07 -17.39
C ALA A 304 13.32 0.77 -16.69
#